data_6177fdc64ca80ede512cb7374a46b3d1
#
_entry.id   6177fdc64ca80ede512cb7374a46b3d1
#
_cell.length_a   1.000
_cell.length_b   1.000
_cell.length_c   1.000
_cell.angle_alpha   90.00
_cell.angle_beta   90.00
_cell.angle_gamma   90.00
#
_symmetry.space_group_name_H-M   'P 1'
#
loop_
_entity.id
_entity.type
_entity.pdbx_description
1 polymer ?
#
loop_
_entity_poly.entity_id
_entity_poly.type
_entity_poly.pdbx_seq_one_letter_code
_entity_poly.pdbx_strand_id
1 'polypeptide(L)'
;MAKTVLITGANGQLGNEMRLVLDGNDAFSPIFTDVQELDITSKDAIDAFFANHHIDYVVNCAAYTAVDNAEDNVELCTRLNADAVEYLAQAAKRHGAKMVQISTDYVFNGTNFRPYREDDETSPCSVYGSTKLDGERLLLQCLPDAVIFRTAWLYSPFGKNFVKTMLNLGRTKETLSVIFDQVGTPTYAKDLALAIMNVLKAEQWHSGVYHFSDEGAISWYDFTKAIHRIAGITTCDVKPCTTAEYPTKAKRPHFSVLDKSKYKTTFNASIPYWEDSLRECINRIENK
;
A
#
# COMPACT_ATOMS: atom_id res chain seq x y z
N MET A 1 27.30 1.59 -12.73
CA MET A 1 26.94 2.64 -11.76
C MET A 1 25.67 2.21 -11.04
N ALA A 2 25.53 2.53 -9.75
CA ALA A 2 24.29 2.28 -9.00
C ALA A 2 23.13 3.07 -9.64
N LYS A 3 21.94 2.48 -9.65
CA LYS A 3 20.72 3.11 -10.15
C LYS A 3 20.10 4.01 -9.09
N THR A 4 19.78 5.25 -9.45
CA THR A 4 19.15 6.19 -8.51
C THR A 4 17.67 5.92 -8.40
N VAL A 5 17.18 5.72 -7.16
CA VAL A 5 15.78 5.45 -6.85
C VAL A 5 15.22 6.56 -5.97
N LEU A 6 14.28 7.34 -6.51
CA LEU A 6 13.50 8.30 -5.72
C LEU A 6 12.36 7.57 -5.01
N ILE A 7 12.31 7.66 -3.68
CA ILE A 7 11.22 7.13 -2.86
C ILE A 7 10.47 8.31 -2.23
N THR A 8 9.21 8.53 -2.61
CA THR A 8 8.35 9.55 -2.01
C THR A 8 7.54 8.97 -0.86
N GLY A 9 7.06 9.80 0.06
CA GLY A 9 6.38 9.33 1.27
C GLY A 9 7.27 8.45 2.15
N ALA A 10 8.57 8.77 2.19
CA ALA A 10 9.62 7.96 2.81
C ALA A 10 9.45 7.77 4.32
N ASN A 11 8.69 8.65 4.99
CA ASN A 11 8.41 8.55 6.43
C ASN A 11 7.15 7.72 6.75
N GLY A 12 6.43 7.27 5.70
CA GLY A 12 5.28 6.36 5.82
C GLY A 12 5.68 4.91 6.12
N GLN A 13 4.69 4.03 6.22
CA GLN A 13 4.89 2.60 6.51
C GLN A 13 5.79 1.93 5.45
N LEU A 14 5.40 2.02 4.18
CA LEU A 14 6.14 1.41 3.08
C LEU A 14 7.49 2.11 2.84
N GLY A 15 7.52 3.45 2.91
CA GLY A 15 8.77 4.21 2.73
C GLY A 15 9.86 3.81 3.73
N ASN A 16 9.49 3.60 5.00
CA ASN A 16 10.43 3.09 6.01
C ASN A 16 10.89 1.65 5.73
N GLU A 17 10.01 0.75 5.26
CA GLU A 17 10.42 -0.60 4.88
C GLU A 17 11.29 -0.57 3.61
N MET A 18 11.00 0.31 2.64
CA MET A 18 11.88 0.54 1.48
C MET A 18 13.28 0.99 1.91
N ARG A 19 13.38 1.85 2.94
CA ARG A 19 14.68 2.27 3.49
C ARG A 19 15.47 1.08 4.00
N LEU A 20 14.82 0.16 4.73
CA LEU A 20 15.49 -1.03 5.27
C LEU A 20 15.92 -2.03 4.19
N VAL A 21 15.11 -2.24 3.15
CA VAL A 21 15.44 -3.21 2.09
C VAL A 21 16.46 -2.66 1.08
N LEU A 22 16.64 -1.34 1.02
CA LEU A 22 17.66 -0.68 0.19
C LEU A 22 18.98 -0.46 0.95
N ASP A 23 18.97 -0.57 2.28
CA ASP A 23 20.16 -0.40 3.09
C ASP A 23 21.23 -1.47 2.74
N GLY A 24 22.45 -1.03 2.50
CA GLY A 24 23.56 -1.90 2.11
C GLY A 24 23.44 -2.51 0.69
N ASN A 25 22.53 -2.02 -0.16
CA ASN A 25 22.36 -2.53 -1.52
C ASN A 25 23.12 -1.66 -2.54
N ASP A 26 24.32 -2.06 -2.89
CA ASP A 26 25.22 -1.31 -3.79
C ASP A 26 24.70 -1.13 -5.23
N ALA A 27 23.64 -1.88 -5.62
CA ALA A 27 23.03 -1.73 -6.94
C ALA A 27 22.18 -0.46 -7.07
N PHE A 28 21.76 0.12 -5.95
CA PHE A 28 20.87 1.27 -5.89
C PHE A 28 21.42 2.40 -5.03
N SER A 29 21.17 3.64 -5.47
CA SER A 29 21.43 4.88 -4.72
C SER A 29 20.08 5.52 -4.38
N PRO A 30 19.50 5.26 -3.20
CA PRO A 30 18.17 5.76 -2.86
C PRO A 30 18.19 7.24 -2.46
N ILE A 31 17.18 7.98 -2.93
CA ILE A 31 16.86 9.33 -2.47
C ILE A 31 15.48 9.25 -1.78
N PHE A 32 15.46 9.47 -0.47
CA PHE A 32 14.23 9.41 0.33
C PHE A 32 13.68 10.81 0.53
N THR A 33 12.41 11.01 0.13
CA THR A 33 11.73 12.31 0.27
C THR A 33 10.36 12.15 0.93
N ASP A 34 10.01 13.17 1.71
CA ASP A 34 8.66 13.37 2.21
C ASP A 34 8.25 14.82 1.88
N VAL A 35 7.12 15.30 2.38
CA VAL A 35 6.58 16.62 2.03
C VAL A 35 7.58 17.77 2.27
N GLN A 36 8.49 17.64 3.23
CA GLN A 36 9.50 18.67 3.54
C GLN A 36 10.62 18.74 2.49
N GLU A 37 11.05 17.60 1.95
CA GLU A 37 12.11 17.51 0.95
C GLU A 37 11.55 17.66 -0.47
N LEU A 38 10.34 17.15 -0.72
CA LEU A 38 9.66 17.23 -2.01
C LEU A 38 8.14 17.19 -1.82
N ASP A 39 7.50 18.35 -1.90
CA ASP A 39 6.04 18.41 -1.99
C ASP A 39 5.59 17.95 -3.38
N ILE A 40 5.12 16.69 -3.45
CA ILE A 40 4.65 16.10 -4.71
C ILE A 40 3.36 16.72 -5.25
N THR A 41 2.67 17.55 -4.47
CA THR A 41 1.50 18.31 -4.95
C THR A 41 1.89 19.58 -5.73
N SER A 42 3.18 19.95 -5.70
CA SER A 42 3.74 21.05 -6.47
C SER A 42 4.46 20.54 -7.71
N LYS A 43 3.87 20.78 -8.88
CA LYS A 43 4.48 20.42 -10.16
C LYS A 43 5.84 21.09 -10.34
N ASP A 44 5.98 22.37 -9.97
CA ASP A 44 7.21 23.13 -10.11
C ASP A 44 8.32 22.55 -9.19
N ALA A 45 7.96 22.12 -7.98
CA ALA A 45 8.91 21.47 -7.07
C ALA A 45 9.43 20.15 -7.65
N ILE A 46 8.54 19.32 -8.24
CA ILE A 46 8.91 18.07 -8.91
C ILE A 46 9.84 18.37 -10.09
N ASP A 47 9.48 19.33 -10.97
CA ASP A 47 10.28 19.67 -12.15
C ASP A 47 11.68 20.17 -11.74
N ALA A 48 11.78 21.02 -10.73
CA ALA A 48 13.05 21.48 -10.18
C ALA A 48 13.88 20.33 -9.57
N PHE A 49 13.22 19.41 -8.88
CA PHE A 49 13.87 18.25 -8.26
C PHE A 49 14.49 17.32 -9.31
N PHE A 50 13.74 16.98 -10.35
CA PHE A 50 14.25 16.13 -11.46
C PHE A 50 15.33 16.82 -12.29
N ALA A 51 15.31 18.15 -12.41
CA ALA A 51 16.36 18.92 -13.09
C ALA A 51 17.71 18.84 -12.36
N ASN A 52 17.69 18.71 -11.03
CA ASN A 52 18.88 18.69 -10.17
C ASN A 52 19.36 17.27 -9.80
N HIS A 53 18.57 16.24 -10.10
CA HIS A 53 18.90 14.86 -9.74
C HIS A 53 18.69 13.93 -10.94
N HIS A 54 19.68 13.10 -11.25
CA HIS A 54 19.46 12.00 -12.18
C HIS A 54 18.70 10.89 -11.46
N ILE A 55 17.52 10.53 -11.97
CA ILE A 55 16.62 9.53 -11.36
C ILE A 55 16.38 8.44 -12.41
N ASP A 56 16.72 7.18 -12.07
CA ASP A 56 16.42 6.02 -12.90
C ASP A 56 15.03 5.44 -12.57
N TYR A 57 14.64 5.46 -11.30
CA TYR A 57 13.36 4.90 -10.82
C TYR A 57 12.67 5.84 -9.83
N VAL A 58 11.36 5.89 -9.92
CA VAL A 58 10.47 6.51 -8.91
C VAL A 58 9.64 5.42 -8.25
N VAL A 59 9.67 5.33 -6.93
CA VAL A 59 8.76 4.51 -6.13
C VAL A 59 7.87 5.45 -5.32
N ASN A 60 6.64 5.64 -5.79
CA ASN A 60 5.70 6.54 -5.11
C ASN A 60 4.94 5.81 -3.99
N CYS A 61 5.42 5.99 -2.75
CA CYS A 61 4.76 5.51 -1.54
C CYS A 61 3.85 6.56 -0.89
N ALA A 62 3.88 7.80 -1.38
CA ALA A 62 3.04 8.88 -0.86
C ALA A 62 1.60 8.72 -1.34
N ALA A 63 0.65 8.89 -0.43
CA ALA A 63 -0.79 8.89 -0.73
C ALA A 63 -1.59 9.48 0.44
N TYR A 64 -2.79 9.97 0.14
CA TYR A 64 -3.82 10.23 1.15
C TYR A 64 -4.51 8.91 1.48
N THR A 65 -4.33 8.38 2.68
CA THR A 65 -4.79 7.03 3.07
C THR A 65 -5.83 7.03 4.20
N ALA A 66 -6.23 8.20 4.70
CA ALA A 66 -7.26 8.32 5.73
C ALA A 66 -8.66 8.18 5.11
N VAL A 67 -9.08 6.92 4.88
CA VAL A 67 -10.25 6.54 4.07
C VAL A 67 -11.52 7.29 4.48
N ASP A 68 -11.88 7.33 5.78
CA ASP A 68 -13.08 8.03 6.24
C ASP A 68 -12.96 9.55 6.12
N ASN A 69 -11.77 10.10 6.35
CA ASN A 69 -11.52 11.54 6.21
C ASN A 69 -11.51 11.98 4.74
N ALA A 70 -11.24 11.08 3.79
CA ALA A 70 -11.28 11.39 2.37
C ALA A 70 -12.66 11.85 1.93
N GLU A 71 -13.73 11.32 2.53
CA GLU A 71 -15.12 11.72 2.23
C GLU A 71 -15.38 13.22 2.53
N ASP A 72 -14.64 13.83 3.47
CA ASP A 72 -14.71 15.27 3.78
C ASP A 72 -13.64 16.10 3.08
N ASN A 73 -12.57 15.48 2.59
CA ASN A 73 -11.39 16.15 2.07
C ASN A 73 -11.10 15.73 0.63
N VAL A 74 -12.15 15.71 -0.20
CA VAL A 74 -12.11 15.24 -1.60
C VAL A 74 -11.00 15.92 -2.39
N GLU A 75 -10.89 17.26 -2.28
CA GLU A 75 -9.89 18.04 -3.01
C GLU A 75 -8.46 17.65 -2.65
N LEU A 76 -8.15 17.56 -1.37
CA LEU A 76 -6.81 17.15 -0.92
C LEU A 76 -6.51 15.69 -1.29
N CYS A 77 -7.52 14.82 -1.19
CA CYS A 77 -7.40 13.42 -1.57
C CYS A 77 -7.11 13.29 -3.08
N THR A 78 -7.82 14.04 -3.94
CA THR A 78 -7.60 14.09 -5.39
C THR A 78 -6.20 14.60 -5.70
N ARG A 79 -5.80 15.72 -5.08
CA ARG A 79 -4.49 16.32 -5.29
C ARG A 79 -3.34 15.35 -4.99
N LEU A 80 -3.43 14.58 -3.90
CA LEU A 80 -2.36 13.64 -3.52
C LEU A 80 -2.43 12.31 -4.28
N ASN A 81 -3.63 11.78 -4.53
CA ASN A 81 -3.80 10.45 -5.09
C ASN A 81 -3.91 10.41 -6.63
N ALA A 82 -4.20 11.56 -7.26
CA ALA A 82 -4.36 11.66 -8.70
C ALA A 82 -3.39 12.69 -9.31
N ASP A 83 -3.53 13.99 -8.97
CA ASP A 83 -2.74 15.05 -9.62
C ASP A 83 -1.23 14.89 -9.37
N ALA A 84 -0.83 14.62 -8.13
CA ALA A 84 0.57 14.41 -7.79
C ALA A 84 1.17 13.18 -8.51
N VAL A 85 0.38 12.14 -8.72
CA VAL A 85 0.80 10.95 -9.48
C VAL A 85 1.03 11.32 -10.95
N GLU A 86 0.14 12.13 -11.53
CA GLU A 86 0.32 12.65 -12.89
C GLU A 86 1.58 13.50 -13.01
N TYR A 87 1.84 14.42 -12.07
CA TYR A 87 3.04 15.27 -12.09
C TYR A 87 4.33 14.45 -12.01
N LEU A 88 4.38 13.44 -11.13
CA LEU A 88 5.51 12.51 -11.06
C LEU A 88 5.68 11.72 -12.35
N ALA A 89 4.58 11.23 -12.96
CA ALA A 89 4.60 10.50 -14.22
C ALA A 89 5.12 11.36 -15.36
N GLN A 90 4.69 12.62 -15.46
CA GLN A 90 5.15 13.57 -16.46
C GLN A 90 6.65 13.85 -16.31
N ALA A 91 7.14 14.05 -15.08
CA ALA A 91 8.54 14.26 -14.81
C ALA A 91 9.36 13.01 -15.13
N ALA A 92 8.93 11.82 -14.67
CA ALA A 92 9.57 10.55 -14.99
C ALA A 92 9.70 10.35 -16.51
N LYS A 93 8.62 10.60 -17.27
CA LYS A 93 8.65 10.50 -18.75
C LYS A 93 9.67 11.44 -19.39
N ARG A 94 9.70 12.72 -18.97
CA ARG A 94 10.63 13.71 -19.53
C ARG A 94 12.09 13.36 -19.28
N HIS A 95 12.39 12.72 -18.15
CA HIS A 95 13.75 12.38 -17.74
C HIS A 95 14.13 10.91 -17.99
N GLY A 96 13.23 10.12 -18.61
CA GLY A 96 13.49 8.70 -18.95
C GLY A 96 13.49 7.76 -17.74
N ALA A 97 12.95 8.18 -16.60
CA ALA A 97 12.82 7.35 -15.40
C ALA A 97 11.64 6.37 -15.51
N LYS A 98 11.77 5.18 -14.90
CA LYS A 98 10.65 4.24 -14.70
C LYS A 98 9.92 4.55 -13.41
N MET A 99 8.63 4.19 -13.32
CA MET A 99 7.83 4.49 -12.12
C MET A 99 7.09 3.26 -11.61
N VAL A 100 7.13 3.08 -10.28
CA VAL A 100 6.32 2.14 -9.51
C VAL A 100 5.35 2.96 -8.65
N GLN A 101 4.05 2.72 -8.83
CA GLN A 101 2.96 3.38 -8.12
C GLN A 101 2.27 2.40 -7.18
N ILE A 102 1.98 2.83 -5.96
CA ILE A 102 1.18 2.06 -5.03
C ILE A 102 -0.28 2.50 -5.13
N SER A 103 -1.16 1.54 -5.39
CA SER A 103 -2.61 1.68 -5.45
C SER A 103 -3.29 0.76 -4.41
N THR A 104 -4.58 0.51 -4.55
CA THR A 104 -5.42 -0.10 -3.52
C THR A 104 -6.44 -1.08 -4.10
N ASP A 105 -6.87 -2.04 -3.27
CA ASP A 105 -8.03 -2.90 -3.48
C ASP A 105 -9.36 -2.13 -3.51
N TYR A 106 -9.43 -0.91 -2.96
CA TYR A 106 -10.62 -0.05 -2.97
C TYR A 106 -11.01 0.46 -4.37
N VAL A 107 -10.25 0.15 -5.40
CA VAL A 107 -10.67 0.37 -6.80
C VAL A 107 -11.81 -0.57 -7.21
N PHE A 108 -12.07 -1.62 -6.44
CA PHE A 108 -13.15 -2.58 -6.65
C PHE A 108 -14.35 -2.30 -5.74
N ASN A 109 -15.56 -2.73 -6.18
CA ASN A 109 -16.80 -2.48 -5.43
C ASN A 109 -17.04 -3.44 -4.24
N GLY A 110 -16.29 -4.53 -4.15
CA GLY A 110 -16.39 -5.47 -3.05
C GLY A 110 -17.56 -6.47 -3.15
N THR A 111 -18.19 -6.64 -4.31
CA THR A 111 -19.34 -7.54 -4.51
C THR A 111 -18.98 -8.89 -5.15
N ASN A 112 -17.70 -9.13 -5.40
CA ASN A 112 -17.23 -10.38 -5.97
C ASN A 112 -17.23 -11.51 -4.92
N PHE A 113 -17.18 -12.76 -5.37
CA PHE A 113 -17.09 -13.99 -4.56
C PHE A 113 -15.82 -14.81 -4.87
N ARG A 114 -14.96 -14.31 -5.76
CA ARG A 114 -13.64 -14.85 -6.08
C ARG A 114 -12.59 -13.74 -5.98
N PRO A 115 -11.30 -14.06 -5.80
CA PRO A 115 -10.25 -13.05 -5.84
C PRO A 115 -10.31 -12.19 -7.09
N TYR A 116 -10.18 -10.86 -6.90
CA TYR A 116 -10.14 -9.89 -8.00
C TYR A 116 -8.85 -10.05 -8.79
N ARG A 117 -8.96 -10.04 -10.12
CA ARG A 117 -7.85 -10.01 -11.06
C ARG A 117 -7.56 -8.57 -11.49
N GLU A 118 -6.38 -8.35 -12.04
CA GLU A 118 -5.96 -7.03 -12.50
C GLU A 118 -6.82 -6.50 -13.66
N ASP A 119 -7.42 -7.38 -14.44
CA ASP A 119 -8.32 -7.09 -15.56
C ASP A 119 -9.82 -7.08 -15.18
N ASP A 120 -10.18 -7.35 -13.93
CA ASP A 120 -11.56 -7.20 -13.47
C ASP A 120 -11.97 -5.72 -13.49
N GLU A 121 -13.25 -5.46 -13.77
CA GLU A 121 -13.83 -4.11 -13.83
C GLU A 121 -13.67 -3.38 -12.49
N THR A 122 -13.10 -2.18 -12.56
CA THR A 122 -12.95 -1.29 -11.42
C THR A 122 -14.21 -0.45 -11.22
N SER A 123 -14.74 -0.42 -9.99
CA SER A 123 -15.95 0.33 -9.62
C SER A 123 -15.87 0.77 -8.15
N PRO A 124 -15.03 1.77 -7.83
CA PRO A 124 -14.80 2.20 -6.44
C PRO A 124 -16.06 2.76 -5.80
N CYS A 125 -16.23 2.51 -4.49
CA CYS A 125 -17.40 2.93 -3.71
C CYS A 125 -17.09 4.05 -2.69
N SER A 126 -15.89 4.61 -2.72
CA SER A 126 -15.42 5.66 -1.80
C SER A 126 -14.58 6.69 -2.53
N VAL A 127 -14.46 7.90 -1.97
CA VAL A 127 -13.58 8.96 -2.49
C VAL A 127 -12.13 8.48 -2.56
N TYR A 128 -11.66 7.78 -1.52
CA TYR A 128 -10.32 7.19 -1.51
C TYR A 128 -10.09 6.26 -2.71
N GLY A 129 -10.99 5.29 -2.92
CA GLY A 129 -10.89 4.34 -4.04
C GLY A 129 -10.94 5.03 -5.41
N SER A 130 -11.86 6.01 -5.57
CA SER A 130 -12.00 6.77 -6.81
C SER A 130 -10.75 7.57 -7.14
N THR A 131 -10.21 8.33 -6.20
CA THR A 131 -9.02 9.15 -6.42
C THR A 131 -7.76 8.31 -6.68
N LYS A 132 -7.64 7.12 -6.04
CA LYS A 132 -6.54 6.18 -6.35
C LYS A 132 -6.67 5.63 -7.77
N LEU A 133 -7.88 5.28 -8.21
CA LEU A 133 -8.13 4.82 -9.56
C LEU A 133 -7.85 5.90 -10.62
N ASP A 134 -8.22 7.15 -10.33
CA ASP A 134 -7.92 8.26 -11.22
C ASP A 134 -6.40 8.46 -11.35
N GLY A 135 -5.64 8.32 -10.27
CA GLY A 135 -4.18 8.32 -10.31
C GLY A 135 -3.59 7.18 -11.16
N GLU A 136 -4.16 5.95 -11.11
CA GLU A 136 -3.75 4.86 -12.00
C GLU A 136 -3.96 5.23 -13.48
N ARG A 137 -5.13 5.80 -13.82
CA ARG A 137 -5.47 6.18 -15.19
C ARG A 137 -4.57 7.28 -15.72
N LEU A 138 -4.35 8.35 -14.94
CA LEU A 138 -3.46 9.46 -15.30
C LEU A 138 -2.02 8.98 -15.48
N LEU A 139 -1.53 8.13 -14.57
CA LEU A 139 -0.20 7.52 -14.70
C LEU A 139 -0.05 6.77 -16.02
N LEU A 140 -0.97 5.86 -16.33
CA LEU A 140 -0.87 5.03 -17.55
C LEU A 140 -1.06 5.84 -18.84
N GLN A 141 -1.81 6.94 -18.80
CA GLN A 141 -1.88 7.90 -19.92
C GLN A 141 -0.53 8.59 -20.17
N CYS A 142 0.14 9.01 -19.10
CA CYS A 142 1.42 9.71 -19.19
C CYS A 142 2.58 8.76 -19.44
N LEU A 143 2.65 7.66 -18.72
CA LEU A 143 3.76 6.70 -18.68
C LEU A 143 3.21 5.26 -18.80
N PRO A 144 2.88 4.79 -20.03
CA PRO A 144 2.24 3.49 -20.23
C PRO A 144 3.05 2.29 -19.75
N ASP A 145 4.36 2.46 -19.61
CA ASP A 145 5.28 1.44 -19.14
C ASP A 145 5.52 1.49 -17.61
N ALA A 146 4.67 2.19 -16.86
CA ALA A 146 4.71 2.18 -15.40
C ALA A 146 4.29 0.82 -14.82
N VAL A 147 4.71 0.57 -13.58
CA VAL A 147 4.25 -0.54 -12.75
C VAL A 147 3.32 -0.01 -11.67
N ILE A 148 2.16 -0.64 -11.50
CA ILE A 148 1.20 -0.31 -10.45
C ILE A 148 1.01 -1.54 -9.57
N PHE A 149 1.19 -1.38 -8.25
CA PHE A 149 0.80 -2.38 -7.27
C PHE A 149 -0.51 -1.97 -6.59
N ARG A 150 -1.60 -2.74 -6.81
CA ARG A 150 -2.79 -2.68 -5.98
C ARG A 150 -2.55 -3.57 -4.76
N THR A 151 -2.64 -2.99 -3.57
CA THR A 151 -2.43 -3.67 -2.30
C THR A 151 -3.59 -3.44 -1.34
N ALA A 152 -3.66 -4.20 -0.25
CA ALA A 152 -4.73 -4.16 0.73
C ALA A 152 -4.18 -4.22 2.16
N TRP A 153 -4.87 -3.57 3.12
CA TRP A 153 -4.67 -3.73 4.56
C TRP A 153 -3.20 -3.64 5.01
N LEU A 154 -2.49 -2.62 4.52
CA LEU A 154 -1.06 -2.45 4.76
C LEU A 154 -0.76 -2.18 6.24
N TYR A 155 0.19 -2.91 6.80
CA TYR A 155 0.67 -2.74 8.16
C TYR A 155 2.20 -2.87 8.25
N SER A 156 2.77 -2.29 9.30
CA SER A 156 4.21 -2.36 9.59
C SER A 156 4.51 -1.98 11.05
N PRO A 157 5.73 -2.14 11.55
CA PRO A 157 6.16 -1.54 12.81
C PRO A 157 6.15 0.00 12.81
N PHE A 158 6.12 0.62 11.63
CA PHE A 158 6.13 2.07 11.45
C PHE A 158 4.73 2.66 11.32
N GLY A 159 4.59 3.96 11.58
CA GLY A 159 3.36 4.70 11.41
C GLY A 159 2.20 4.21 12.29
N LYS A 160 0.99 4.63 11.94
CA LYS A 160 -0.27 4.18 12.55
C LYS A 160 -0.92 3.15 11.64
N ASN A 161 -1.39 2.03 12.19
CA ASN A 161 -2.07 0.98 11.42
C ASN A 161 -2.97 0.12 12.32
N PHE A 162 -3.72 -0.78 11.71
CA PHE A 162 -4.67 -1.63 12.39
C PHE A 162 -4.00 -2.55 13.43
N VAL A 163 -2.85 -3.15 13.10
CA VAL A 163 -2.13 -4.06 14.03
C VAL A 163 -1.78 -3.34 15.32
N LYS A 164 -1.13 -2.16 15.22
CA LYS A 164 -0.76 -1.36 16.40
C LYS A 164 -1.98 -0.88 17.19
N THR A 165 -3.07 -0.56 16.50
CA THR A 165 -4.34 -0.18 17.12
C THR A 165 -4.91 -1.36 17.92
N MET A 166 -4.97 -2.57 17.35
CA MET A 166 -5.51 -3.75 18.03
C MET A 166 -4.62 -4.21 19.18
N LEU A 167 -3.29 -4.11 19.07
CA LEU A 167 -2.37 -4.36 20.18
C LEU A 167 -2.64 -3.42 21.36
N ASN A 168 -2.82 -2.12 21.08
CA ASN A 168 -3.10 -1.13 22.13
C ASN A 168 -4.50 -1.35 22.76
N LEU A 169 -5.52 -1.51 21.95
CA LEU A 169 -6.89 -1.71 22.43
C LEU A 169 -7.03 -3.03 23.21
N GLY A 170 -6.39 -4.10 22.74
CA GLY A 170 -6.39 -5.38 23.41
C GLY A 170 -5.78 -5.37 24.82
N ARG A 171 -4.84 -4.45 25.07
CA ARG A 171 -4.21 -4.25 26.39
C ARG A 171 -4.99 -3.31 27.30
N THR A 172 -5.88 -2.48 26.74
CA THR A 172 -6.54 -1.39 27.47
C THR A 172 -8.04 -1.54 27.59
N LYS A 173 -8.66 -2.44 26.82
CA LYS A 173 -10.11 -2.68 26.81
C LYS A 173 -10.43 -4.10 27.23
N GLU A 174 -11.53 -4.28 27.96
CA GLU A 174 -12.05 -5.60 28.33
C GLU A 174 -12.77 -6.28 27.17
N THR A 175 -13.39 -5.50 26.27
CA THR A 175 -14.15 -6.01 25.12
C THR A 175 -13.94 -5.13 23.90
N LEU A 176 -13.86 -5.76 22.73
CA LEU A 176 -13.83 -5.11 21.41
C LEU A 176 -14.87 -5.76 20.49
N SER A 177 -15.61 -4.95 19.72
CA SER A 177 -16.43 -5.43 18.60
C SER A 177 -15.68 -5.16 17.29
N VAL A 178 -15.46 -6.21 16.49
CA VAL A 178 -14.68 -6.11 15.25
C VAL A 178 -15.44 -6.77 14.09
N ILE A 179 -15.43 -6.08 12.96
CA ILE A 179 -16.17 -6.48 11.75
C ILE A 179 -15.67 -7.83 11.23
N PHE A 180 -16.61 -8.77 10.99
CA PHE A 180 -16.29 -10.11 10.45
C PHE A 180 -16.78 -10.33 9.02
N ASP A 181 -17.68 -9.49 8.50
CA ASP A 181 -18.29 -9.58 7.16
C ASP A 181 -17.57 -8.74 6.08
N GLN A 182 -16.37 -8.23 6.39
CA GLN A 182 -15.44 -7.68 5.42
C GLN A 182 -14.23 -8.60 5.32
N VAL A 183 -14.02 -9.17 4.14
CA VAL A 183 -12.99 -10.18 3.86
C VAL A 183 -11.97 -9.62 2.89
N GLY A 184 -10.71 -9.67 3.27
CA GLY A 184 -9.56 -9.22 2.48
C GLY A 184 -8.29 -9.99 2.85
N THR A 185 -7.15 -9.43 2.53
CA THR A 185 -5.87 -10.01 2.92
C THR A 185 -4.95 -8.92 3.47
N PRO A 186 -4.37 -9.08 4.67
CA PRO A 186 -3.36 -8.16 5.17
C PRO A 186 -2.11 -8.17 4.29
N THR A 187 -1.41 -7.05 4.24
CA THR A 187 -0.11 -6.92 3.57
C THR A 187 0.91 -6.37 4.54
N TYR A 188 1.95 -7.13 4.82
CA TYR A 188 3.09 -6.62 5.55
C TYR A 188 3.92 -5.70 4.63
N ALA A 189 4.15 -4.47 5.03
CA ALA A 189 4.82 -3.49 4.18
C ALA A 189 6.26 -3.89 3.80
N LYS A 190 6.94 -4.70 4.61
CA LYS A 190 8.24 -5.31 4.26
C LYS A 190 8.12 -6.24 3.06
N ASP A 191 7.07 -7.07 3.00
CA ASP A 191 6.88 -8.02 1.91
C ASP A 191 6.54 -7.29 0.61
N LEU A 192 5.74 -6.22 0.68
CA LEU A 192 5.51 -5.33 -0.46
C LEU A 192 6.80 -4.60 -0.89
N ALA A 193 7.63 -4.15 0.05
CA ALA A 193 8.92 -3.54 -0.26
C ALA A 193 9.85 -4.52 -0.98
N LEU A 194 9.90 -5.79 -0.54
CA LEU A 194 10.64 -6.85 -1.23
C LEU A 194 10.06 -7.13 -2.62
N ALA A 195 8.74 -7.08 -2.79
CA ALA A 195 8.09 -7.23 -4.09
C ALA A 195 8.46 -6.09 -5.04
N ILE A 196 8.53 -4.85 -4.56
CA ILE A 196 9.02 -3.70 -5.33
C ILE A 196 10.49 -3.92 -5.72
N MET A 197 11.32 -4.41 -4.80
CA MET A 197 12.72 -4.72 -5.10
C MET A 197 12.86 -5.79 -6.19
N ASN A 198 11.97 -6.78 -6.27
CA ASN A 198 11.97 -7.77 -7.36
C ASN A 198 11.72 -7.09 -8.71
N VAL A 199 10.81 -6.10 -8.77
CA VAL A 199 10.58 -5.30 -9.98
C VAL A 199 11.83 -4.49 -10.37
N LEU A 200 12.45 -3.79 -9.41
CA LEU A 200 13.61 -2.94 -9.66
C LEU A 200 14.86 -3.73 -10.07
N LYS A 201 14.97 -4.98 -9.62
CA LYS A 201 16.11 -5.89 -9.91
C LYS A 201 15.89 -6.77 -11.12
N ALA A 202 14.69 -6.80 -11.69
CA ALA A 202 14.39 -7.65 -12.85
C ALA A 202 15.29 -7.27 -14.04
N GLU A 203 15.80 -8.27 -14.76
CA GLU A 203 16.63 -8.07 -15.96
C GLU A 203 15.88 -7.29 -17.05
N GLN A 204 14.57 -7.51 -17.15
CA GLN A 204 13.67 -6.80 -18.03
C GLN A 204 12.61 -6.07 -17.20
N TRP A 205 12.25 -4.88 -17.64
CA TRP A 205 11.17 -4.11 -17.03
C TRP A 205 9.81 -4.66 -17.48
N HIS A 206 9.07 -5.22 -16.54
CA HIS A 206 7.71 -5.76 -16.75
C HIS A 206 6.66 -4.77 -16.30
N SER A 207 6.23 -3.90 -17.20
CA SER A 207 5.20 -2.89 -16.92
C SER A 207 3.81 -3.50 -16.74
N GLY A 208 2.91 -2.74 -16.11
CA GLY A 208 1.51 -3.05 -15.96
C GLY A 208 1.01 -3.01 -14.53
N VAL A 209 -0.27 -3.37 -14.36
CA VAL A 209 -0.90 -3.49 -13.04
C VAL A 209 -0.64 -4.88 -12.48
N TYR A 210 -0.26 -4.94 -11.21
CA TYR A 210 -0.06 -6.17 -10.43
C TYR A 210 -0.82 -6.06 -9.11
N HIS A 211 -1.33 -7.17 -8.65
CA HIS A 211 -1.90 -7.31 -7.32
C HIS A 211 -0.84 -7.88 -6.36
N PHE A 212 -0.75 -7.30 -5.16
CA PHE A 212 0.11 -7.81 -4.11
C PHE A 212 -0.54 -7.65 -2.74
N SER A 213 -0.69 -8.75 -2.04
CA SER A 213 -0.94 -8.87 -0.60
C SER A 213 -0.30 -10.17 -0.15
N ASP A 214 -0.16 -10.40 1.16
CA ASP A 214 0.28 -11.71 1.64
C ASP A 214 -0.73 -12.80 1.26
N GLU A 215 -0.39 -14.10 1.37
CA GLU A 215 -1.30 -15.18 1.03
C GLU A 215 -2.34 -15.40 2.13
N GLY A 216 -3.56 -15.76 1.73
CA GLY A 216 -4.70 -16.03 2.60
C GLY A 216 -5.88 -15.09 2.35
N ALA A 217 -6.98 -15.31 3.07
CA ALA A 217 -8.18 -14.47 3.05
C ALA A 217 -8.82 -14.56 4.43
N ILE A 218 -9.07 -13.41 5.07
CA ILE A 218 -9.55 -13.32 6.45
C ILE A 218 -10.45 -12.10 6.64
N SER A 219 -11.20 -12.07 7.74
CA SER A 219 -11.90 -10.86 8.19
C SER A 219 -11.04 -10.00 9.12
N TRP A 220 -11.47 -8.75 9.38
CA TRP A 220 -10.86 -7.93 10.41
C TRP A 220 -10.94 -8.56 11.81
N TYR A 221 -12.03 -9.31 12.07
CA TYR A 221 -12.20 -10.08 13.30
C TYR A 221 -11.13 -11.17 13.43
N ASP A 222 -10.91 -11.99 12.39
CA ASP A 222 -9.87 -13.02 12.37
C ASP A 222 -8.48 -12.41 12.56
N PHE A 223 -8.23 -11.29 11.88
CA PHE A 223 -6.98 -10.56 12.00
C PHE A 223 -6.73 -10.10 13.45
N THR A 224 -7.75 -9.52 14.10
CA THR A 224 -7.66 -9.10 15.52
C THR A 224 -7.41 -10.28 16.45
N LYS A 225 -8.11 -11.41 16.25
CA LYS A 225 -7.89 -12.63 17.03
C LYS A 225 -6.47 -13.16 16.90
N ALA A 226 -5.91 -13.13 15.69
CA ALA A 226 -4.53 -13.54 15.45
C ALA A 226 -3.53 -12.57 16.09
N ILE A 227 -3.74 -11.25 15.97
CA ILE A 227 -2.91 -10.23 16.62
C ILE A 227 -2.83 -10.47 18.13
N HIS A 228 -3.99 -10.64 18.79
CA HIS A 228 -4.04 -10.88 20.23
C HIS A 228 -3.36 -12.20 20.61
N ARG A 229 -3.64 -13.29 19.86
CA ARG A 229 -3.01 -14.60 20.10
C ARG A 229 -1.49 -14.55 20.00
N ILE A 230 -0.96 -13.92 18.96
CA ILE A 230 0.49 -13.81 18.73
C ILE A 230 1.16 -12.94 19.82
N ALA A 231 0.50 -11.87 20.24
CA ALA A 231 1.00 -10.96 21.27
C ALA A 231 0.71 -11.43 22.71
N GLY A 232 0.09 -12.62 22.91
CA GLY A 232 -0.23 -13.15 24.22
C GLY A 232 -1.26 -12.34 25.00
N ILE A 233 -2.11 -11.56 24.31
CA ILE A 233 -3.18 -10.76 24.92
C ILE A 233 -4.39 -11.65 25.19
N THR A 234 -4.69 -11.88 26.46
CA THR A 234 -5.80 -12.74 26.94
C THR A 234 -6.88 -11.97 27.70
N THR A 235 -6.65 -10.69 27.98
CA THR A 235 -7.52 -9.85 28.84
C THR A 235 -8.67 -9.21 28.09
N CYS A 236 -8.66 -9.20 26.77
CA CYS A 236 -9.67 -8.56 25.94
C CYS A 236 -10.53 -9.60 25.21
N ASP A 237 -11.84 -9.56 25.45
CA ASP A 237 -12.82 -10.37 24.71
C ASP A 237 -13.16 -9.71 23.37
N VAL A 238 -12.72 -10.32 22.25
CA VAL A 238 -12.99 -9.82 20.90
C VAL A 238 -14.24 -10.50 20.36
N LYS A 239 -15.29 -9.71 20.13
CA LYS A 239 -16.60 -10.13 19.60
C LYS A 239 -16.74 -9.77 18.13
N PRO A 240 -17.32 -10.65 17.30
CA PRO A 240 -17.63 -10.31 15.92
C PRO A 240 -18.82 -9.33 15.86
N CYS A 241 -18.81 -8.41 14.92
CA CYS A 241 -19.95 -7.58 14.53
C CYS A 241 -20.01 -7.46 13.01
N THR A 242 -21.17 -7.09 12.48
CA THR A 242 -21.37 -6.85 11.06
C THR A 242 -21.00 -5.40 10.68
N THR A 243 -20.81 -5.16 9.40
CA THR A 243 -20.64 -3.81 8.85
C THR A 243 -21.81 -2.88 9.22
N ALA A 244 -23.04 -3.41 9.26
CA ALA A 244 -24.24 -2.65 9.63
C ALA A 244 -24.24 -2.20 11.12
N GLU A 245 -23.63 -3.01 12.00
CA GLU A 245 -23.48 -2.69 13.42
C GLU A 245 -22.33 -1.73 13.73
N TYR A 246 -21.44 -1.51 12.75
CA TYR A 246 -20.28 -0.62 12.88
C TYR A 246 -20.25 0.39 11.73
N PRO A 247 -21.14 1.38 11.72
CA PRO A 247 -21.22 2.34 10.62
C PRO A 247 -19.94 3.16 10.50
N THR A 248 -19.44 3.29 9.29
CA THR A 248 -18.28 4.10 8.94
C THR A 248 -18.66 5.11 7.84
N LYS A 249 -17.94 6.22 7.76
CA LYS A 249 -18.24 7.28 6.81
C LYS A 249 -18.04 6.82 5.36
N ALA A 250 -16.88 6.25 5.09
CA ALA A 250 -16.59 5.66 3.79
C ALA A 250 -17.20 4.26 3.68
N LYS A 251 -17.77 3.95 2.53
CA LYS A 251 -18.22 2.61 2.20
C LYS A 251 -17.00 1.71 1.96
N ARG A 252 -16.91 0.60 2.68
CA ARG A 252 -15.85 -0.39 2.54
C ARG A 252 -16.32 -1.61 1.76
N PRO A 253 -15.44 -2.23 0.93
CA PRO A 253 -15.78 -3.45 0.21
C PRO A 253 -15.99 -4.61 1.20
N HIS A 254 -17.04 -5.41 0.98
CA HIS A 254 -17.25 -6.66 1.76
C HIS A 254 -16.25 -7.74 1.39
N PHE A 255 -15.81 -7.77 0.13
CA PHE A 255 -14.81 -8.71 -0.35
C PHE A 255 -13.75 -7.97 -1.17
N SER A 256 -12.48 -8.05 -0.76
CA SER A 256 -11.38 -7.36 -1.44
C SER A 256 -10.13 -8.22 -1.63
N VAL A 257 -10.30 -9.55 -1.58
CA VAL A 257 -9.19 -10.48 -1.82
C VAL A 257 -8.66 -10.32 -3.25
N LEU A 258 -7.35 -10.16 -3.38
CA LEU A 258 -6.66 -9.96 -4.65
C LEU A 258 -6.04 -11.27 -5.18
N ASP A 259 -6.18 -11.56 -6.47
CA ASP A 259 -5.42 -12.61 -7.15
C ASP A 259 -4.00 -12.10 -7.44
N LYS A 260 -3.00 -12.80 -6.96
CA LYS A 260 -1.58 -12.45 -7.08
C LYS A 260 -0.83 -13.31 -8.11
N SER A 261 -1.56 -14.12 -8.89
CA SER A 261 -0.97 -15.08 -9.83
C SER A 261 -0.10 -14.41 -10.88
N LYS A 262 -0.52 -13.24 -11.38
CA LYS A 262 0.24 -12.46 -12.36
C LYS A 262 1.61 -12.03 -11.80
N TYR A 263 1.64 -11.46 -10.60
CA TYR A 263 2.91 -11.08 -9.95
C TYR A 263 3.81 -12.30 -9.75
N LYS A 264 3.30 -13.37 -9.15
CA LYS A 264 4.07 -14.60 -8.89
C LYS A 264 4.67 -15.18 -10.17
N THR A 265 3.90 -15.23 -11.25
CA THR A 265 4.37 -15.79 -12.54
C THR A 265 5.38 -14.88 -13.20
N THR A 266 5.12 -13.55 -13.24
CA THR A 266 5.99 -12.59 -13.94
C THR A 266 7.37 -12.50 -13.30
N PHE A 267 7.43 -12.50 -11.98
CA PHE A 267 8.69 -12.31 -11.24
C PHE A 267 9.24 -13.61 -10.64
N ASN A 268 8.64 -14.77 -10.97
CA ASN A 268 9.01 -16.07 -10.39
C ASN A 268 9.14 -15.99 -8.85
N ALA A 269 8.17 -15.34 -8.21
CA ALA A 269 8.21 -15.00 -6.80
C ALA A 269 7.22 -15.83 -5.97
N SER A 270 7.58 -16.12 -4.72
CA SER A 270 6.68 -16.61 -3.69
C SER A 270 6.22 -15.45 -2.80
N ILE A 271 5.03 -15.58 -2.23
CA ILE A 271 4.45 -14.61 -1.31
C ILE A 271 4.27 -15.31 0.03
N PRO A 272 4.68 -14.70 1.16
CA PRO A 272 4.49 -15.29 2.49
C PRO A 272 3.00 -15.46 2.85
N TYR A 273 2.71 -16.39 3.75
CA TYR A 273 1.40 -16.47 4.38
C TYR A 273 1.23 -15.34 5.40
N TRP A 274 0.06 -14.70 5.40
CA TRP A 274 -0.19 -13.48 6.15
C TRP A 274 0.11 -13.59 7.66
N GLU A 275 -0.13 -14.77 8.27
CA GLU A 275 0.10 -14.93 9.72
C GLU A 275 1.59 -15.02 10.06
N ASP A 276 2.42 -15.56 9.16
CA ASP A 276 3.88 -15.62 9.35
C ASP A 276 4.46 -14.21 9.30
N SER A 277 4.05 -13.41 8.33
CA SER A 277 4.40 -12.00 8.20
C SER A 277 3.91 -11.17 9.39
N LEU A 278 2.68 -11.42 9.87
CA LEU A 278 2.14 -10.78 11.06
C LEU A 278 2.99 -11.09 12.31
N ARG A 279 3.40 -12.34 12.50
CA ARG A 279 4.24 -12.76 13.62
C ARG A 279 5.58 -12.03 13.60
N GLU A 280 6.21 -11.95 12.43
CA GLU A 280 7.45 -11.18 12.29
C GLU A 280 7.25 -9.71 12.64
N CYS A 281 6.19 -9.09 12.12
CA CYS A 281 5.89 -7.68 12.39
C CYS A 281 5.65 -7.41 13.89
N ILE A 282 4.86 -8.26 14.57
CA ILE A 282 4.60 -8.12 16.01
C ILE A 282 5.91 -8.27 16.80
N ASN A 283 6.74 -9.24 16.47
CA ASN A 283 8.05 -9.41 17.12
C ASN A 283 8.91 -8.14 16.96
N ARG A 284 8.91 -7.50 15.80
CA ARG A 284 9.62 -6.23 15.59
C ARG A 284 9.02 -5.06 16.39
N ILE A 285 7.71 -5.05 16.59
CA ILE A 285 7.03 -4.02 17.42
C ILE A 285 7.38 -4.18 18.89
N GLU A 286 7.36 -5.43 19.40
CA GLU A 286 7.53 -5.73 20.83
C GLU A 286 9.01 -5.66 21.29
N ASN A 287 9.95 -5.97 20.40
CA ASN A 287 11.39 -5.99 20.70
C ASN A 287 12.09 -4.65 20.41
N LYS A 288 11.35 -3.58 20.20
CA LYS A 288 11.89 -2.21 20.00
C LYS A 288 12.10 -1.47 21.30
#